data_ff77cdc0e0692858d72d5e0b891cea6a
#
_entry.id   ff77cdc0e0692858d72d5e0b891cea6a
#
_cell.length_a   1.000
_cell.length_b   1.000
_cell.length_c   1.000
_cell.angle_alpha   90.00
_cell.angle_beta   90.00
_cell.angle_gamma   90.00
#
_symmetry.space_group_name_H-M   'P 1'
#
loop_
_entity.id
_entity.type
_entity.pdbx_description
1 polymer ?
#
loop_
_entity_poly.entity_id
_entity_poly.type
_entity_poly.pdbx_seq_one_letter_code
_entity_poly.pdbx_strand_id
1 'polypeptide(L)'
;MTAWSTDHARKTYSIPHWSEGYFDVDDAGRIVVSPRGRHGPSIALADAVDAARASGAQLPMLVRFPDILGDRLARLQDAFAQAQAEWEYPGGYTAVYPIKVNQHQGVAGTLASHHGDGFGLEAGSKPELMAVLALSRPGGLVVCNGYKDREYIRLALIGRKLGLETFIVVEKPSELALVMEEAAALGVKPGLGVRMRLASLGAGKWQNSGGDKAKFGLNPRQLLDLWKKLRDAGMADCLQLLHFHMGSQISNVRDISNGMREAVRYFVELTKLGATISHVDVGGGLGVDYEGTRSRSYNSVNYGVRQYAGSIVQPLAQACAEHGLTPPRIVTECGRAMTAHHAVLVANVSEVERAPEGRVPDAHDDEPAVVANLRELHGELTSRPAVELFHEAQHHHAEGLALYALGQLDLVHRARIDDLFYAIAHAVRARLTFDEKSHRPLLDELNERLVDKYFVNFSVFE
;
A
#
# COMPACT_ATOMS: atom_id res chain seq x y z
N MET A 1 -14.59 -27.94 19.47
CA MET A 1 -13.48 -27.46 18.63
C MET A 1 -13.56 -28.23 17.31
N THR A 2 -13.75 -27.55 16.19
CA THR A 2 -13.64 -28.15 14.86
C THR A 2 -12.22 -28.65 14.65
N ALA A 3 -12.08 -29.88 14.14
CA ALA A 3 -10.77 -30.43 13.82
C ALA A 3 -10.03 -29.49 12.84
N TRP A 4 -8.72 -29.34 13.04
CA TRP A 4 -7.90 -28.54 12.12
C TRP A 4 -7.97 -29.11 10.69
N SER A 5 -8.01 -28.20 9.70
CA SER A 5 -7.90 -28.56 8.29
C SER A 5 -7.24 -27.42 7.53
N THR A 6 -6.63 -27.70 6.38
CA THR A 6 -6.06 -26.68 5.48
C THR A 6 -7.11 -25.66 5.04
N ASP A 7 -8.34 -26.09 4.79
CA ASP A 7 -9.45 -25.19 4.43
C ASP A 7 -9.84 -24.27 5.57
N HIS A 8 -9.80 -24.75 6.81
CA HIS A 8 -10.01 -23.91 7.98
C HIS A 8 -8.91 -22.87 8.11
N ALA A 9 -7.64 -23.28 7.98
CA ALA A 9 -6.51 -22.36 8.00
C ALA A 9 -6.60 -21.29 6.90
N ARG A 10 -6.91 -21.68 5.64
CA ARG A 10 -7.11 -20.75 4.53
C ARG A 10 -8.17 -19.68 4.83
N LYS A 11 -9.28 -20.09 5.45
CA LYS A 11 -10.37 -19.16 5.83
C LYS A 11 -9.97 -18.26 6.99
N THR A 12 -9.39 -18.84 8.05
CA THR A 12 -8.99 -18.09 9.26
C THR A 12 -7.99 -16.99 8.94
N TYR A 13 -7.02 -17.29 8.08
CA TYR A 13 -5.96 -16.33 7.70
C TYR A 13 -6.23 -15.60 6.38
N SER A 14 -7.43 -15.74 5.79
CA SER A 14 -7.80 -15.10 4.51
C SER A 14 -6.78 -15.31 3.37
N ILE A 15 -6.05 -16.43 3.39
CA ILE A 15 -4.94 -16.71 2.48
C ILE A 15 -5.31 -16.53 1.01
N PRO A 16 -6.46 -17.04 0.49
CA PRO A 16 -6.82 -16.91 -0.92
C PRO A 16 -6.99 -15.46 -1.40
N HIS A 17 -7.18 -14.53 -0.48
CA HIS A 17 -7.44 -13.13 -0.80
C HIS A 17 -6.16 -12.28 -0.73
N TRP A 18 -5.47 -12.24 0.43
CA TRP A 18 -4.26 -11.41 0.54
C TRP A 18 -3.09 -11.96 -0.28
N SER A 19 -3.00 -13.28 -0.45
CA SER A 19 -1.86 -13.91 -1.12
C SER A 19 -1.84 -13.73 -2.64
N GLU A 20 -2.98 -13.39 -3.23
CA GLU A 20 -3.16 -13.33 -4.69
C GLU A 20 -2.67 -14.58 -5.45
N GLY A 21 -2.58 -15.71 -4.75
CA GLY A 21 -2.16 -17.00 -5.29
C GLY A 21 -0.66 -17.28 -5.23
N TYR A 22 0.12 -16.41 -4.59
CA TYR A 22 1.55 -16.64 -4.37
C TYR A 22 1.83 -17.47 -3.12
N PHE A 23 0.92 -17.48 -2.14
CA PHE A 23 1.04 -18.25 -0.91
C PHE A 23 -0.17 -19.16 -0.71
N ASP A 24 0.07 -20.33 -0.15
CA ASP A 24 -0.97 -21.27 0.26
C ASP A 24 -0.46 -22.12 1.45
N VAL A 25 -1.29 -23.03 1.92
CA VAL A 25 -0.96 -24.04 2.94
C VAL A 25 -1.07 -25.43 2.30
N ASP A 26 0.00 -26.24 2.42
CA ASP A 26 -0.01 -27.63 1.97
C ASP A 26 -0.74 -28.57 2.95
N ASP A 27 -0.93 -29.83 2.56
CA ASP A 27 -1.65 -30.83 3.38
C ASP A 27 -0.95 -31.14 4.72
N ALA A 28 0.33 -30.82 4.84
CA ALA A 28 1.09 -30.94 6.08
C ALA A 28 0.99 -29.68 6.97
N GLY A 29 0.25 -28.65 6.54
CA GLY A 29 0.09 -27.39 7.28
C GLY A 29 1.26 -26.42 7.10
N ARG A 30 2.14 -26.63 6.12
CA ARG A 30 3.29 -25.76 5.86
C ARG A 30 2.91 -24.66 4.88
N ILE A 31 3.45 -23.48 5.06
CA ILE A 31 3.32 -22.38 4.08
C ILE A 31 4.11 -22.76 2.83
N VAL A 32 3.45 -22.73 1.67
CA VAL A 32 4.06 -22.91 0.35
C VAL A 32 4.01 -21.61 -0.44
N VAL A 33 5.06 -21.36 -1.20
CA VAL A 33 5.20 -20.21 -2.08
C VAL A 33 5.22 -20.66 -3.53
N SER A 34 4.37 -20.06 -4.37
CA SER A 34 4.27 -20.31 -5.81
C SER A 34 4.64 -19.05 -6.58
N PRO A 35 5.92 -18.78 -6.86
CA PRO A 35 6.37 -17.49 -7.37
C PRO A 35 5.82 -17.10 -8.74
N ARG A 36 5.31 -18.08 -9.50
CA ARG A 36 4.65 -17.88 -10.82
C ARG A 36 3.14 -18.14 -10.76
N GLY A 37 2.54 -17.93 -9.58
CA GLY A 37 1.12 -18.18 -9.34
C GLY A 37 0.79 -19.67 -9.15
N ARG A 38 -0.51 -19.96 -8.96
CA ARG A 38 -1.03 -21.29 -8.55
C ARG A 38 -0.69 -22.45 -9.49
N HIS A 39 -0.35 -22.18 -10.73
CA HIS A 39 -0.05 -23.21 -11.74
C HIS A 39 1.45 -23.43 -11.96
N GLY A 40 2.29 -22.69 -11.26
CA GLY A 40 3.74 -22.81 -11.30
C GLY A 40 4.29 -23.77 -10.25
N PRO A 41 5.61 -24.01 -10.26
CA PRO A 41 6.26 -24.76 -9.21
C PRO A 41 6.12 -24.03 -7.85
N SER A 42 5.95 -24.83 -6.79
CA SER A 42 5.87 -24.32 -5.42
C SER A 42 7.01 -24.86 -4.58
N ILE A 43 7.38 -24.10 -3.55
CA ILE A 43 8.37 -24.50 -2.55
C ILE A 43 7.78 -24.27 -1.15
N ALA A 44 7.95 -25.20 -0.24
CA ALA A 44 7.63 -24.94 1.16
C ALA A 44 8.61 -23.91 1.73
N LEU A 45 8.08 -22.87 2.37
CA LEU A 45 8.90 -21.79 2.95
C LEU A 45 9.89 -22.33 3.99
N ALA A 46 9.48 -23.34 4.77
CA ALA A 46 10.34 -24.02 5.73
C ALA A 46 11.56 -24.65 5.04
N ASP A 47 11.37 -25.34 3.92
CA ASP A 47 12.47 -25.98 3.18
C ASP A 47 13.47 -24.94 2.65
N ALA A 48 12.99 -23.79 2.18
CA ALA A 48 13.85 -22.67 1.75
C ALA A 48 14.67 -22.09 2.93
N VAL A 49 14.04 -21.93 4.10
CA VAL A 49 14.68 -21.45 5.31
C VAL A 49 15.73 -22.43 5.81
N ASP A 50 15.42 -23.74 5.82
CA ASP A 50 16.35 -24.78 6.26
C ASP A 50 17.56 -24.88 5.32
N ALA A 51 17.38 -24.78 4.01
CA ALA A 51 18.46 -24.72 3.04
C ALA A 51 19.37 -23.50 3.28
N ALA A 52 18.80 -22.33 3.56
CA ALA A 52 19.57 -21.11 3.87
C ALA A 52 20.37 -21.29 5.19
N ARG A 53 19.75 -21.87 6.23
CA ARG A 53 20.42 -22.16 7.50
C ARG A 53 21.57 -23.15 7.35
N ALA A 54 21.38 -24.18 6.52
CA ALA A 54 22.45 -25.13 6.19
C ALA A 54 23.64 -24.46 5.49
N SER A 55 23.41 -23.34 4.80
CA SER A 55 24.45 -22.51 4.19
C SER A 55 25.06 -21.46 5.14
N GLY A 56 24.68 -21.48 6.43
CA GLY A 56 25.22 -20.57 7.46
C GLY A 56 24.41 -19.32 7.72
N ALA A 57 23.27 -19.10 7.05
CA ALA A 57 22.40 -17.97 7.35
C ALA A 57 21.71 -18.15 8.72
N GLN A 58 21.42 -17.03 9.38
CA GLN A 58 20.78 -17.00 10.70
C GLN A 58 19.47 -16.22 10.62
N LEU A 59 18.57 -16.45 11.58
CA LEU A 59 17.37 -15.66 11.77
C LEU A 59 17.65 -14.40 12.61
N PRO A 60 17.00 -13.29 12.34
CA PRO A 60 15.97 -13.10 11.32
C PRO A 60 16.54 -13.12 9.90
N MET A 61 15.76 -13.62 8.92
CA MET A 61 16.17 -13.60 7.52
C MET A 61 15.03 -13.08 6.61
N LEU A 62 15.40 -12.31 5.62
CA LEU A 62 14.49 -11.85 4.58
C LEU A 62 14.65 -12.73 3.35
N VAL A 63 13.66 -13.58 3.10
CA VAL A 63 13.61 -14.46 1.93
C VAL A 63 12.91 -13.74 0.79
N ARG A 64 13.57 -13.65 -0.38
CA ARG A 64 13.02 -13.00 -1.58
C ARG A 64 12.74 -14.00 -2.68
N PHE A 65 11.63 -13.78 -3.38
CA PHE A 65 11.18 -14.55 -4.54
C PHE A 65 11.12 -13.61 -5.77
N PRO A 66 12.24 -13.41 -6.49
CA PRO A 66 12.31 -12.44 -7.59
C PRO A 66 11.31 -12.71 -8.73
N ASP A 67 10.95 -13.95 -8.98
CA ASP A 67 9.97 -14.32 -10.02
C ASP A 67 8.60 -13.67 -9.76
N ILE A 68 8.24 -13.41 -8.49
CA ILE A 68 6.99 -12.70 -8.15
C ILE A 68 7.00 -11.28 -8.71
N LEU A 69 8.16 -10.60 -8.74
CA LEU A 69 8.27 -9.25 -9.30
C LEU A 69 7.90 -9.25 -10.79
N GLY A 70 8.45 -10.22 -11.55
CA GLY A 70 8.16 -10.38 -12.97
C GLY A 70 6.69 -10.74 -13.23
N ASP A 71 6.14 -11.68 -12.47
CA ASP A 71 4.73 -12.10 -12.62
C ASP A 71 3.76 -10.95 -12.30
N ARG A 72 4.02 -10.16 -11.24
CA ARG A 72 3.18 -9.00 -10.90
C ARG A 72 3.21 -7.92 -11.97
N LEU A 73 4.37 -7.66 -12.54
CA LEU A 73 4.49 -6.71 -13.63
C LEU A 73 3.76 -7.22 -14.88
N ALA A 74 3.91 -8.51 -15.23
CA ALA A 74 3.19 -9.11 -16.34
C ALA A 74 1.66 -9.03 -16.14
N ARG A 75 1.15 -9.33 -14.95
CA ARG A 75 -0.29 -9.19 -14.63
C ARG A 75 -0.79 -7.75 -14.78
N LEU A 76 0.03 -6.77 -14.43
CA LEU A 76 -0.32 -5.36 -14.60
C LEU A 76 -0.38 -5.00 -16.09
N GLN A 77 0.62 -5.41 -16.87
CA GLN A 77 0.67 -5.18 -18.32
C GLN A 77 -0.49 -5.88 -19.05
N ASP A 78 -0.78 -7.13 -18.70
CA ASP A 78 -1.90 -7.89 -19.26
C ASP A 78 -3.25 -7.24 -18.96
N ALA A 79 -3.43 -6.70 -17.74
CA ALA A 79 -4.67 -6.01 -17.37
C ALA A 79 -4.90 -4.76 -18.21
N PHE A 80 -3.84 -3.98 -18.48
CA PHE A 80 -3.94 -2.81 -19.37
C PHE A 80 -4.14 -3.24 -20.84
N ALA A 81 -3.44 -4.26 -21.32
CA ALA A 81 -3.63 -4.79 -22.67
C ALA A 81 -5.09 -5.26 -22.90
N GLN A 82 -5.67 -5.96 -21.92
CA GLN A 82 -7.08 -6.37 -21.98
C GLN A 82 -8.03 -5.18 -22.00
N ALA A 83 -7.82 -4.19 -21.12
CA ALA A 83 -8.64 -2.97 -21.11
C ALA A 83 -8.50 -2.16 -22.40
N GLN A 84 -7.30 -2.07 -22.97
CA GLN A 84 -7.07 -1.42 -24.26
C GLN A 84 -7.78 -2.13 -25.40
N ALA A 85 -7.78 -3.46 -25.41
CA ALA A 85 -8.53 -4.25 -26.40
C ALA A 85 -10.05 -4.07 -26.23
N GLU A 86 -10.56 -4.05 -24.99
CA GLU A 86 -12.00 -3.86 -24.69
C GLU A 86 -12.51 -2.50 -25.15
N TRP A 87 -11.69 -1.46 -25.01
CA TRP A 87 -12.07 -0.08 -25.35
C TRP A 87 -11.48 0.42 -26.68
N GLU A 88 -10.94 -0.49 -27.51
CA GLU A 88 -10.31 -0.16 -28.80
C GLU A 88 -9.30 1.01 -28.69
N TYR A 89 -8.47 1.00 -27.62
CA TYR A 89 -7.54 2.07 -27.30
C TYR A 89 -6.14 1.79 -27.84
N PRO A 90 -5.66 2.48 -28.89
CA PRO A 90 -4.36 2.20 -29.52
C PRO A 90 -3.18 2.95 -28.88
N GLY A 91 -3.41 3.78 -27.83
CA GLY A 91 -2.38 4.68 -27.28
C GLY A 91 -1.19 3.97 -26.60
N GLY A 92 -1.33 2.69 -26.27
CA GLY A 92 -0.29 1.91 -25.61
C GLY A 92 -0.22 2.13 -24.09
N TYR A 93 0.59 1.31 -23.43
CA TYR A 93 0.79 1.36 -21.98
C TYR A 93 2.25 1.16 -21.60
N THR A 94 2.72 1.83 -20.56
CA THR A 94 4.05 1.63 -19.94
C THR A 94 3.90 1.62 -18.42
N ALA A 95 4.34 0.53 -17.79
CA ALA A 95 4.48 0.45 -16.36
C ALA A 95 5.78 1.09 -15.93
N VAL A 96 5.75 2.08 -15.05
CA VAL A 96 6.93 2.75 -14.50
C VAL A 96 7.12 2.35 -13.05
N TYR A 97 8.33 1.91 -12.71
CA TYR A 97 8.67 1.54 -11.34
C TYR A 97 9.33 2.71 -10.61
N PRO A 98 8.70 3.26 -9.56
CA PRO A 98 9.30 4.27 -8.71
C PRO A 98 10.38 3.62 -7.83
N ILE A 99 11.65 3.98 -8.04
CA ILE A 99 12.76 3.32 -7.35
C ILE A 99 12.70 3.49 -5.82
N LYS A 100 12.08 4.56 -5.33
CA LYS A 100 11.87 4.84 -3.90
C LYS A 100 11.10 3.75 -3.15
N VAL A 101 10.32 2.93 -3.85
CA VAL A 101 9.49 1.87 -3.23
C VAL A 101 10.38 0.76 -2.65
N ASN A 102 11.39 0.34 -3.40
CA ASN A 102 12.45 -0.54 -2.92
C ASN A 102 13.70 -0.34 -3.78
N GLN A 103 14.72 0.28 -3.20
CA GLN A 103 15.96 0.66 -3.90
C GLN A 103 16.99 -0.48 -3.94
N HIS A 104 16.69 -1.64 -3.37
CA HIS A 104 17.58 -2.78 -3.41
C HIS A 104 17.88 -3.19 -4.86
N GLN A 105 19.18 -3.29 -5.21
CA GLN A 105 19.61 -3.59 -6.57
C GLN A 105 18.98 -4.86 -7.14
N GLY A 106 18.84 -5.92 -6.33
CA GLY A 106 18.19 -7.17 -6.75
C GLY A 106 16.71 -7.02 -7.07
N VAL A 107 16.00 -6.02 -6.50
CA VAL A 107 14.60 -5.72 -6.83
C VAL A 107 14.50 -4.84 -8.06
N ALA A 108 15.15 -3.68 -8.03
CA ALA A 108 15.11 -2.72 -9.14
C ALA A 108 15.75 -3.31 -10.42
N GLY A 109 16.87 -4.02 -10.29
CA GLY A 109 17.54 -4.70 -11.40
C GLY A 109 16.73 -5.84 -12.01
N THR A 110 16.05 -6.65 -11.16
CA THR A 110 15.13 -7.69 -11.65
C THR A 110 14.01 -7.08 -12.48
N LEU A 111 13.33 -6.05 -11.96
CA LEU A 111 12.30 -5.34 -12.72
C LEU A 111 12.85 -4.74 -14.02
N ALA A 112 14.00 -4.07 -13.98
CA ALA A 112 14.62 -3.47 -15.15
C ALA A 112 15.13 -4.49 -16.17
N SER A 113 15.46 -5.72 -15.78
CA SER A 113 15.97 -6.76 -16.68
C SER A 113 14.90 -7.50 -17.46
N HIS A 114 13.66 -7.52 -16.98
CA HIS A 114 12.58 -8.33 -17.56
C HIS A 114 11.87 -7.68 -18.75
N HIS A 115 12.22 -6.45 -19.15
CA HIS A 115 11.27 -5.68 -19.96
C HIS A 115 11.86 -5.01 -21.19
N GLY A 116 11.12 -5.20 -22.31
CA GLY A 116 11.18 -4.42 -23.53
C GLY A 116 10.47 -3.04 -23.37
N ASP A 117 9.87 -2.55 -24.45
CA ASP A 117 9.30 -1.20 -24.61
C ASP A 117 8.13 -0.82 -23.66
N GLY A 118 7.63 -1.75 -22.85
CA GLY A 118 6.49 -1.55 -21.93
C GLY A 118 6.87 -1.24 -20.48
N PHE A 119 8.14 -0.90 -20.18
CA PHE A 119 8.61 -0.64 -18.82
C PHE A 119 9.49 0.62 -18.74
N GLY A 120 9.39 1.33 -17.64
CA GLY A 120 10.19 2.51 -17.33
C GLY A 120 10.51 2.62 -15.84
N LEU A 121 11.30 3.63 -15.49
CA LEU A 121 11.72 3.92 -14.12
C LEU A 121 11.36 5.35 -13.74
N GLU A 122 11.06 5.58 -12.44
CA GLU A 122 10.82 6.92 -11.89
C GLU A 122 11.83 7.23 -10.80
N ALA A 123 12.28 8.49 -10.78
CA ALA A 123 13.12 9.05 -9.74
C ALA A 123 12.52 10.33 -9.17
N GLY A 124 12.53 10.46 -7.84
CA GLY A 124 12.07 11.64 -7.11
C GLY A 124 13.19 12.46 -6.46
N SER A 125 14.46 12.04 -6.61
CA SER A 125 15.65 12.71 -6.06
C SER A 125 16.90 12.47 -6.90
N LYS A 126 17.96 13.27 -6.70
CA LYS A 126 19.23 13.10 -7.44
C LYS A 126 19.86 11.72 -7.26
N PRO A 127 20.02 11.17 -6.05
CA PRO A 127 20.57 9.82 -5.88
C PRO A 127 19.72 8.75 -6.56
N GLU A 128 18.40 8.88 -6.52
CA GLU A 128 17.50 7.98 -7.24
C GLU A 128 17.68 8.08 -8.75
N LEU A 129 17.81 9.30 -9.30
CA LEU A 129 18.04 9.50 -10.73
C LEU A 129 19.37 8.89 -11.18
N MET A 130 20.43 9.00 -10.39
CA MET A 130 21.72 8.35 -10.69
C MET A 130 21.57 6.83 -10.80
N ALA A 131 20.86 6.21 -9.86
CA ALA A 131 20.58 4.77 -9.90
C ALA A 131 19.70 4.39 -11.10
N VAL A 132 18.66 5.19 -11.40
CA VAL A 132 17.77 5.00 -12.55
C VAL A 132 18.55 5.08 -13.87
N LEU A 133 19.41 6.08 -14.03
CA LEU A 133 20.25 6.20 -15.24
C LEU A 133 21.19 5.01 -15.42
N ALA A 134 21.72 4.45 -14.32
CA ALA A 134 22.58 3.27 -14.36
C ALA A 134 21.84 1.98 -14.72
N LEU A 135 20.53 1.89 -14.38
CA LEU A 135 19.68 0.73 -14.66
C LEU A 135 18.96 0.82 -16.02
N SER A 136 18.82 2.02 -16.57
CA SER A 136 18.05 2.26 -17.78
C SER A 136 18.83 1.86 -19.03
N ARG A 137 18.10 1.42 -20.06
CA ARG A 137 18.66 1.09 -21.38
C ARG A 137 18.31 2.20 -22.39
N PRO A 138 19.08 2.41 -23.45
CA PRO A 138 18.70 3.32 -24.51
C PRO A 138 17.26 3.08 -25.00
N GLY A 139 16.49 4.15 -25.19
CA GLY A 139 15.05 4.09 -25.49
C GLY A 139 14.15 3.90 -24.28
N GLY A 140 14.68 3.59 -23.10
CA GLY A 140 13.88 3.38 -21.89
C GLY A 140 13.25 4.68 -21.38
N LEU A 141 12.01 4.58 -20.90
CA LEU A 141 11.26 5.69 -20.30
C LEU A 141 11.77 6.00 -18.90
N VAL A 142 12.08 7.26 -18.64
CA VAL A 142 12.45 7.78 -17.32
C VAL A 142 11.57 8.97 -16.94
N VAL A 143 10.84 8.84 -15.83
CA VAL A 143 10.01 9.91 -15.28
C VAL A 143 10.76 10.57 -14.11
N CYS A 144 10.99 11.88 -14.21
CA CYS A 144 11.70 12.68 -13.22
C CYS A 144 10.72 13.52 -12.42
N ASN A 145 10.34 13.03 -11.24
CA ASN A 145 9.45 13.68 -10.29
C ASN A 145 10.20 14.37 -9.14
N GLY A 146 9.49 14.88 -8.15
CA GLY A 146 10.03 15.47 -6.94
C GLY A 146 10.65 16.84 -7.11
N TYR A 147 11.40 17.31 -6.12
CA TYR A 147 12.08 18.59 -6.16
C TYR A 147 13.27 18.55 -7.11
N LYS A 148 13.34 19.56 -7.96
CA LYS A 148 14.41 19.66 -8.96
C LYS A 148 15.24 20.89 -8.70
N ASP A 149 16.50 20.68 -8.40
CA ASP A 149 17.53 21.69 -8.49
C ASP A 149 18.25 21.61 -9.87
N ARG A 150 19.19 22.50 -10.07
CA ARG A 150 19.94 22.60 -11.34
C ARG A 150 20.66 21.30 -11.71
N GLU A 151 21.31 20.66 -10.76
CA GLU A 151 22.05 19.42 -11.02
C GLU A 151 21.11 18.26 -11.35
N TYR A 152 19.95 18.15 -10.68
CA TYR A 152 18.94 17.16 -11.01
C TYR A 152 18.45 17.31 -12.46
N ILE A 153 18.11 18.56 -12.85
CA ILE A 153 17.66 18.87 -14.23
C ILE A 153 18.76 18.54 -15.24
N ARG A 154 20.00 18.90 -14.94
CA ARG A 154 21.15 18.60 -15.79
C ARG A 154 21.35 17.10 -15.98
N LEU A 155 21.25 16.28 -14.92
CA LEU A 155 21.31 14.82 -14.99
C LEU A 155 20.17 14.25 -15.86
N ALA A 156 18.95 14.73 -15.71
CA ALA A 156 17.82 14.30 -16.53
C ALA A 156 18.05 14.61 -18.03
N LEU A 157 18.56 15.79 -18.35
CA LEU A 157 18.93 16.17 -19.73
C LEU A 157 20.10 15.35 -20.28
N ILE A 158 21.08 14.98 -19.45
CA ILE A 158 22.15 14.04 -19.83
C ILE A 158 21.51 12.67 -20.14
N GLY A 159 20.53 12.19 -19.40
CA GLY A 159 19.79 10.99 -19.74
C GLY A 159 19.25 11.01 -21.18
N ARG A 160 18.69 12.14 -21.62
CA ARG A 160 18.25 12.30 -23.02
C ARG A 160 19.42 12.21 -24.02
N LYS A 161 20.56 12.79 -23.68
CA LYS A 161 21.81 12.64 -24.55
C LYS A 161 22.26 11.18 -24.65
N LEU A 162 22.02 10.39 -23.62
CA LEU A 162 22.31 8.94 -23.61
C LEU A 162 21.25 8.11 -24.35
N GLY A 163 20.24 8.75 -24.95
CA GLY A 163 19.21 8.11 -25.74
C GLY A 163 18.02 7.58 -24.92
N LEU A 164 17.84 8.05 -23.67
CA LEU A 164 16.68 7.73 -22.86
C LEU A 164 15.49 8.63 -23.20
N GLU A 165 14.28 8.10 -23.11
CA GLU A 165 13.07 8.90 -23.16
C GLU A 165 12.78 9.50 -21.77
N THR A 166 13.44 10.63 -21.47
CA THR A 166 13.36 11.26 -20.14
C THR A 166 12.33 12.39 -20.16
N PHE A 167 11.38 12.35 -19.22
CA PHE A 167 10.43 13.42 -18.94
C PHE A 167 10.73 14.10 -17.61
N ILE A 168 10.99 15.42 -17.66
CA ILE A 168 11.13 16.27 -16.45
C ILE A 168 9.75 16.79 -16.11
N VAL A 169 9.15 16.26 -15.04
CA VAL A 169 7.78 16.62 -14.62
C VAL A 169 7.85 17.88 -13.77
N VAL A 170 7.38 18.99 -14.31
CA VAL A 170 7.33 20.28 -13.60
C VAL A 170 6.25 20.24 -12.52
N GLU A 171 6.65 20.39 -11.26
CA GLU A 171 5.79 20.40 -10.08
C GLU A 171 5.68 21.77 -9.43
N LYS A 172 6.56 22.70 -9.78
CA LYS A 172 6.58 24.09 -9.32
C LYS A 172 6.85 25.06 -10.48
N PRO A 173 6.21 26.26 -10.49
CA PRO A 173 6.40 27.24 -11.56
C PRO A 173 7.86 27.67 -11.80
N SER A 174 8.69 27.65 -10.75
CA SER A 174 10.11 28.05 -10.82
C SER A 174 10.99 27.02 -11.55
N GLU A 175 10.59 25.77 -11.65
CA GLU A 175 11.39 24.71 -12.28
C GLU A 175 11.52 24.92 -13.79
N LEU A 176 10.50 25.47 -14.45
CA LEU A 176 10.52 25.67 -15.91
C LEU A 176 11.72 26.55 -16.36
N ALA A 177 11.99 27.64 -15.67
CA ALA A 177 13.10 28.51 -16.01
C ALA A 177 14.45 27.77 -15.95
N LEU A 178 14.67 26.99 -14.89
CA LEU A 178 15.87 26.18 -14.74
C LEU A 178 16.00 25.13 -15.85
N VAL A 179 14.90 24.48 -16.25
CA VAL A 179 14.91 23.50 -17.36
C VAL A 179 15.29 24.19 -18.66
N MET A 180 14.74 25.36 -18.97
CA MET A 180 15.04 26.10 -20.19
C MET A 180 16.51 26.54 -20.24
N GLU A 181 17.05 27.05 -19.13
CA GLU A 181 18.46 27.45 -19.01
C GLU A 181 19.41 26.26 -19.23
N GLU A 182 19.19 25.14 -18.53
CA GLU A 182 20.05 23.97 -18.64
C GLU A 182 19.91 23.25 -20.00
N ALA A 183 18.71 23.24 -20.58
CA ALA A 183 18.47 22.71 -21.92
C ALA A 183 19.23 23.50 -22.98
N ALA A 184 19.23 24.82 -22.89
CA ALA A 184 19.98 25.72 -23.76
C ALA A 184 21.50 25.52 -23.57
N ALA A 185 21.99 25.45 -22.32
CA ALA A 185 23.40 25.26 -22.00
C ALA A 185 23.94 23.91 -22.50
N LEU A 186 23.16 22.86 -22.49
CA LEU A 186 23.52 21.52 -22.97
C LEU A 186 23.21 21.27 -24.44
N GLY A 187 22.50 22.17 -25.11
CA GLY A 187 22.01 22.00 -26.49
C GLY A 187 21.09 20.78 -26.63
N VAL A 188 20.22 20.56 -25.67
CA VAL A 188 19.30 19.40 -25.61
C VAL A 188 17.87 19.87 -25.54
N LYS A 189 17.02 19.35 -26.43
CA LYS A 189 15.57 19.59 -26.34
C LYS A 189 14.95 18.76 -25.19
N PRO A 190 14.37 19.39 -24.16
CA PRO A 190 13.83 18.65 -23.02
C PRO A 190 12.52 17.95 -23.38
N GLY A 191 12.28 16.75 -22.81
CA GLY A 191 10.94 16.18 -22.67
C GLY A 191 10.33 16.74 -21.38
N LEU A 192 9.22 17.44 -21.48
CA LEU A 192 8.55 18.03 -20.34
C LEU A 192 7.26 17.29 -20.00
N GLY A 193 7.12 17.04 -18.73
CA GLY A 193 5.83 16.73 -18.13
C GLY A 193 5.37 17.88 -17.25
N VAL A 194 4.08 17.90 -16.90
CA VAL A 194 3.54 18.81 -15.91
C VAL A 194 2.66 18.04 -14.95
N ARG A 195 2.87 18.24 -13.64
CA ARG A 195 2.00 17.67 -12.63
C ARG A 195 0.80 18.58 -12.37
N MET A 196 -0.37 18.04 -12.65
CA MET A 196 -1.63 18.72 -12.37
C MET A 196 -2.05 18.50 -10.93
N ARG A 197 -2.60 19.53 -10.31
CA ARG A 197 -3.25 19.45 -9.01
C ARG A 197 -4.73 19.20 -9.24
N LEU A 198 -5.20 17.99 -8.94
CA LEU A 198 -6.61 17.65 -9.05
C LEU A 198 -7.38 18.12 -7.80
N ALA A 199 -8.61 18.61 -8.00
CA ALA A 199 -9.51 18.96 -6.92
C ALA A 199 -10.17 17.72 -6.29
N SER A 200 -10.36 16.64 -7.08
CA SER A 200 -10.87 15.37 -6.61
C SER A 200 -9.85 14.68 -5.69
N LEU A 201 -10.22 14.51 -4.42
CA LEU A 201 -9.39 13.87 -3.39
C LEU A 201 -9.69 12.37 -3.32
N GLY A 202 -8.65 11.54 -3.32
CA GLY A 202 -8.76 10.15 -2.88
C GLY A 202 -8.99 10.08 -1.36
N ALA A 203 -9.92 9.27 -0.89
CA ALA A 203 -10.13 9.02 0.53
C ALA A 203 -9.07 8.04 1.06
N GLY A 204 -8.05 8.52 1.77
CA GLY A 204 -7.02 7.66 2.37
C GLY A 204 -6.16 8.41 3.40
N LYS A 205 -5.37 7.68 4.19
CA LYS A 205 -4.44 8.22 5.20
C LYS A 205 -3.42 9.23 4.64
N TRP A 206 -3.17 9.18 3.32
CA TRP A 206 -2.22 10.02 2.59
C TRP A 206 -2.90 11.14 1.78
N GLN A 207 -4.04 11.65 2.25
CA GLN A 207 -4.84 12.72 1.62
C GLN A 207 -4.05 14.03 1.39
N ASN A 208 -2.94 14.23 2.11
CA ASN A 208 -2.11 15.46 1.98
C ASN A 208 -1.31 15.53 0.66
N SER A 209 -1.37 14.52 -0.21
CA SER A 209 -0.67 14.51 -1.51
C SER A 209 -1.55 14.96 -2.69
N GLY A 210 -2.85 15.18 -2.49
CA GLY A 210 -3.81 15.65 -3.50
C GLY A 210 -4.63 16.86 -3.04
N GLY A 211 -5.46 17.43 -3.94
CA GLY A 211 -6.35 18.57 -3.68
C GLY A 211 -5.65 19.94 -3.64
N ASP A 212 -6.43 21.00 -3.38
CA ASP A 212 -5.95 22.40 -3.42
C ASP A 212 -4.80 22.69 -2.44
N LYS A 213 -4.70 21.94 -1.35
CA LYS A 213 -3.63 22.05 -0.35
C LYS A 213 -2.42 21.18 -0.63
N ALA A 214 -2.39 20.47 -1.77
CA ALA A 214 -1.27 19.62 -2.13
C ALA A 214 0.02 20.42 -2.24
N LYS A 215 1.10 19.86 -1.68
CA LYS A 215 2.43 20.47 -1.68
C LYS A 215 3.00 20.57 -3.11
N PHE A 216 2.59 19.67 -4.01
CA PHE A 216 3.12 19.54 -5.36
C PHE A 216 2.02 19.68 -6.41
N GLY A 217 2.46 20.08 -7.61
CA GLY A 217 1.61 20.21 -8.78
C GLY A 217 1.11 21.63 -8.98
N LEU A 218 0.75 21.93 -10.21
CA LEU A 218 0.30 23.23 -10.67
C LEU A 218 -1.22 23.32 -10.61
N ASN A 219 -1.73 24.46 -10.16
CA ASN A 219 -3.14 24.80 -10.32
C ASN A 219 -3.43 25.23 -11.77
N PRO A 220 -4.71 25.34 -12.19
CA PRO A 220 -5.07 25.68 -13.57
C PRO A 220 -4.42 26.99 -14.09
N ARG A 221 -4.33 28.01 -13.25
CA ARG A 221 -3.68 29.28 -13.62
C ARG A 221 -2.20 29.11 -13.91
N GLN A 222 -1.49 28.42 -13.01
CA GLN A 222 -0.06 28.15 -13.15
C GLN A 222 0.23 27.29 -14.39
N LEU A 223 -0.65 26.33 -14.68
CA LEU A 223 -0.56 25.47 -15.87
C LEU A 223 -0.70 26.28 -17.16
N LEU A 224 -1.67 27.18 -17.23
CA LEU A 224 -1.86 28.07 -18.39
C LEU A 224 -0.69 29.05 -18.55
N ASP A 225 -0.15 29.59 -17.46
CA ASP A 225 1.01 30.46 -17.49
C ASP A 225 2.29 29.69 -17.97
N LEU A 226 2.46 28.45 -17.55
CA LEU A 226 3.53 27.57 -18.04
C LEU A 226 3.35 27.31 -19.54
N TRP A 227 2.17 26.94 -19.97
CA TRP A 227 1.86 26.69 -21.38
C TRP A 227 2.14 27.92 -22.26
N LYS A 228 1.72 29.10 -21.80
CA LYS A 228 2.00 30.36 -22.48
C LYS A 228 3.52 30.59 -22.64
N LYS A 229 4.29 30.42 -21.56
CA LYS A 229 5.76 30.58 -21.57
C LYS A 229 6.43 29.65 -22.58
N LEU A 230 6.00 28.38 -22.66
CA LEU A 230 6.54 27.42 -23.61
C LEU A 230 6.24 27.81 -25.05
N ARG A 231 5.03 28.28 -25.35
CA ARG A 231 4.66 28.79 -26.69
C ARG A 231 5.47 30.01 -27.06
N ASP A 232 5.57 30.98 -26.17
CA ASP A 232 6.30 32.24 -26.41
C ASP A 232 7.80 31.98 -26.62
N ALA A 233 8.36 30.92 -26.04
CA ALA A 233 9.73 30.47 -26.23
C ALA A 233 9.94 29.53 -27.45
N GLY A 234 8.90 29.21 -28.21
CA GLY A 234 8.98 28.25 -29.32
C GLY A 234 9.23 26.79 -28.89
N MET A 235 8.90 26.46 -27.66
CA MET A 235 9.10 25.14 -27.03
C MET A 235 7.79 24.40 -26.75
N ALA A 236 6.71 24.76 -27.44
CA ALA A 236 5.40 24.17 -27.22
C ALA A 236 5.38 22.63 -27.35
N ASP A 237 6.15 22.10 -28.28
CA ASP A 237 6.28 20.66 -28.56
C ASP A 237 7.15 19.90 -27.53
N CYS A 238 7.73 20.60 -26.57
CA CYS A 238 8.42 19.98 -25.43
C CYS A 238 7.43 19.45 -24.37
N LEU A 239 6.21 20.03 -24.25
CA LEU A 239 5.20 19.57 -23.30
C LEU A 239 4.47 18.35 -23.86
N GLN A 240 4.85 17.17 -23.41
CA GLN A 240 4.41 15.90 -23.96
C GLN A 240 3.74 14.99 -22.93
N LEU A 241 3.94 15.23 -21.61
CA LEU A 241 3.40 14.38 -20.56
C LEU A 241 2.53 15.17 -19.58
N LEU A 242 1.34 14.63 -19.29
CA LEU A 242 0.52 15.08 -18.17
C LEU A 242 0.63 14.08 -17.04
N HIS A 243 0.99 14.56 -15.85
CA HIS A 243 1.11 13.75 -14.65
C HIS A 243 0.15 14.20 -13.57
N PHE A 244 -0.39 13.26 -12.82
CA PHE A 244 -1.09 13.50 -11.57
C PHE A 244 -0.91 12.33 -10.61
N HIS A 245 -1.13 12.57 -9.34
CA HIS A 245 -1.03 11.53 -8.32
C HIS A 245 -2.12 11.72 -7.27
N MET A 246 -3.01 10.74 -7.14
CA MET A 246 -4.17 10.81 -6.26
C MET A 246 -3.89 10.32 -4.84
N GLY A 247 -2.74 9.72 -4.61
CA GLY A 247 -2.35 9.14 -3.32
C GLY A 247 -1.81 7.72 -3.45
N SER A 248 -1.40 7.14 -2.32
CA SER A 248 -0.93 5.76 -2.21
C SER A 248 -2.00 4.89 -1.58
N GLN A 249 -2.07 3.60 -1.96
CA GLN A 249 -3.01 2.63 -1.38
C GLN A 249 -4.47 3.14 -1.46
N ILE A 250 -4.95 3.44 -2.67
CA ILE A 250 -6.33 3.89 -2.88
C ILE A 250 -7.25 2.68 -2.68
N SER A 251 -8.07 2.70 -1.63
CA SER A 251 -8.90 1.55 -1.24
C SER A 251 -10.18 1.39 -2.07
N ASN A 252 -10.61 2.43 -2.79
CA ASN A 252 -11.87 2.45 -3.50
C ASN A 252 -11.69 2.85 -4.98
N VAL A 253 -12.11 1.99 -5.91
CA VAL A 253 -12.03 2.23 -7.36
C VAL A 253 -12.79 3.49 -7.81
N ARG A 254 -13.84 3.91 -7.10
CA ARG A 254 -14.57 5.14 -7.41
C ARG A 254 -13.72 6.39 -7.32
N ASP A 255 -12.75 6.41 -6.41
CA ASP A 255 -11.85 7.56 -6.25
C ASP A 255 -10.92 7.67 -7.45
N ILE A 256 -10.46 6.53 -7.99
CA ILE A 256 -9.69 6.47 -9.23
C ILE A 256 -10.52 7.01 -10.40
N SER A 257 -11.75 6.54 -10.56
CA SER A 257 -12.65 6.99 -11.64
C SER A 257 -12.98 8.49 -11.54
N ASN A 258 -13.11 9.03 -10.33
CA ASN A 258 -13.34 10.46 -10.12
C ASN A 258 -12.11 11.29 -10.52
N GLY A 259 -10.91 10.89 -10.08
CA GLY A 259 -9.67 11.55 -10.48
C GLY A 259 -9.42 11.50 -11.98
N MET A 260 -9.70 10.36 -12.61
CA MET A 260 -9.57 10.21 -14.07
C MET A 260 -10.51 11.13 -14.84
N ARG A 261 -11.75 11.32 -14.39
CA ARG A 261 -12.68 12.27 -15.06
C ARG A 261 -12.14 13.70 -15.07
N GLU A 262 -11.55 14.15 -13.99
CA GLU A 262 -10.93 15.47 -13.92
C GLU A 262 -9.65 15.53 -14.77
N ALA A 263 -8.78 14.54 -14.69
CA ALA A 263 -7.52 14.49 -15.44
C ALA A 263 -7.75 14.47 -16.97
N VAL A 264 -8.75 13.73 -17.43
CA VAL A 264 -9.15 13.69 -18.85
C VAL A 264 -9.62 15.07 -19.33
N ARG A 265 -10.29 15.85 -18.49
CA ARG A 265 -10.66 17.25 -18.85
C ARG A 265 -9.42 18.10 -19.08
N TYR A 266 -8.39 17.99 -18.24
CA TYR A 266 -7.12 18.71 -18.47
C TYR A 266 -6.45 18.28 -19.78
N PHE A 267 -6.42 16.99 -20.08
CA PHE A 267 -5.90 16.47 -21.35
C PHE A 267 -6.62 17.06 -22.55
N VAL A 268 -7.94 17.01 -22.56
CA VAL A 268 -8.77 17.53 -23.65
C VAL A 268 -8.55 19.04 -23.84
N GLU A 269 -8.61 19.82 -22.76
CA GLU A 269 -8.49 21.27 -22.86
C GLU A 269 -7.08 21.74 -23.27
N LEU A 270 -6.02 21.11 -22.74
CA LEU A 270 -4.66 21.43 -23.18
C LEU A 270 -4.41 21.06 -24.64
N THR A 271 -4.93 19.93 -25.10
CA THR A 271 -4.82 19.54 -26.52
C THR A 271 -5.59 20.53 -27.42
N LYS A 272 -6.77 21.00 -27.03
CA LYS A 272 -7.49 22.07 -27.73
C LYS A 272 -6.71 23.40 -27.78
N LEU A 273 -5.90 23.68 -26.76
CA LEU A 273 -5.01 24.83 -26.74
C LEU A 273 -3.74 24.65 -27.61
N GLY A 274 -3.59 23.49 -28.26
CA GLY A 274 -2.49 23.17 -29.16
C GLY A 274 -1.32 22.42 -28.52
N ALA A 275 -1.47 21.89 -27.28
CA ALA A 275 -0.43 21.04 -26.70
C ALA A 275 -0.42 19.64 -27.34
N THR A 276 0.76 19.11 -27.60
CA THR A 276 0.97 17.78 -28.21
C THR A 276 1.23 16.73 -27.13
N ILE A 277 0.19 16.43 -26.33
CA ILE A 277 0.32 15.48 -25.22
C ILE A 277 0.35 14.06 -25.75
N SER A 278 1.49 13.40 -25.63
CA SER A 278 1.73 12.02 -26.05
C SER A 278 1.64 11.01 -24.92
N HIS A 279 1.71 11.46 -23.66
CA HIS A 279 1.70 10.60 -22.47
C HIS A 279 0.78 11.16 -21.40
N VAL A 280 -0.01 10.27 -20.77
CA VAL A 280 -0.79 10.56 -19.56
C VAL A 280 -0.31 9.62 -18.46
N ASP A 281 0.40 10.18 -17.50
CA ASP A 281 0.90 9.46 -16.33
C ASP A 281 -0.06 9.68 -15.15
N VAL A 282 -0.73 8.60 -14.78
CA VAL A 282 -1.73 8.61 -13.71
C VAL A 282 -1.10 8.44 -12.31
N GLY A 283 0.23 8.39 -12.25
CA GLY A 283 0.97 8.17 -11.03
C GLY A 283 0.75 6.77 -10.44
N GLY A 284 0.97 6.66 -9.15
CA GLY A 284 0.69 5.44 -8.40
C GLY A 284 -0.75 5.40 -7.87
N GLY A 285 -0.96 4.56 -6.88
CA GLY A 285 -2.23 4.47 -6.16
C GLY A 285 -2.90 3.10 -6.21
N LEU A 286 -2.55 2.24 -7.17
CA LEU A 286 -2.99 0.84 -7.16
C LEU A 286 -2.65 0.20 -5.82
N GLY A 287 -3.68 -0.12 -5.05
CA GLY A 287 -3.52 -0.67 -3.72
C GLY A 287 -3.36 -2.19 -3.72
N VAL A 288 -2.93 -2.71 -2.57
CA VAL A 288 -2.78 -4.13 -2.29
C VAL A 288 -3.70 -4.49 -1.13
N ASP A 289 -4.39 -5.62 -1.23
CA ASP A 289 -5.23 -6.14 -0.16
C ASP A 289 -4.40 -6.95 0.84
N TYR A 290 -3.75 -6.27 1.79
CA TYR A 290 -2.93 -6.93 2.81
C TYR A 290 -3.75 -7.72 3.83
N GLU A 291 -5.02 -7.35 4.04
CA GLU A 291 -5.92 -8.00 5.01
C GLU A 291 -6.71 -9.16 4.39
N GLY A 292 -6.83 -9.20 3.07
CA GLY A 292 -7.68 -10.16 2.39
C GLY A 292 -9.18 -9.92 2.62
N THR A 293 -9.58 -8.73 3.06
CA THR A 293 -10.97 -8.40 3.39
C THR A 293 -11.78 -7.86 2.23
N ARG A 294 -11.12 -7.44 1.14
CA ARG A 294 -11.72 -6.78 -0.02
C ARG A 294 -12.64 -5.62 0.36
N SER A 295 -12.20 -4.86 1.34
CA SER A 295 -12.96 -3.75 1.92
C SER A 295 -12.39 -2.39 1.53
N ARG A 296 -12.98 -1.30 2.08
CA ARG A 296 -12.45 0.05 1.98
C ARG A 296 -11.52 0.44 3.13
N SER A 297 -11.10 -0.54 3.94
CA SER A 297 -10.01 -0.36 4.90
C SER A 297 -8.75 0.13 4.17
N TYR A 298 -7.93 0.95 4.82
CA TYR A 298 -6.72 1.45 4.17
C TYR A 298 -5.60 0.41 4.02
N ASN A 299 -5.74 -0.77 4.62
CA ASN A 299 -4.89 -1.94 4.35
C ASN A 299 -5.55 -2.93 3.38
N SER A 300 -6.67 -2.57 2.75
CA SER A 300 -7.40 -3.38 1.80
C SER A 300 -7.81 -2.57 0.57
N VAL A 301 -8.34 -3.24 -0.45
CA VAL A 301 -8.91 -2.62 -1.66
C VAL A 301 -10.16 -3.35 -2.09
N ASN A 302 -11.17 -2.62 -2.61
CA ASN A 302 -12.43 -3.20 -3.07
C ASN A 302 -12.45 -3.55 -4.57
N TYR A 303 -11.29 -3.61 -5.22
CA TYR A 303 -11.15 -3.83 -6.67
C TYR A 303 -9.92 -4.67 -7.00
N GLY A 304 -9.90 -5.22 -8.21
CA GLY A 304 -8.73 -5.93 -8.76
C GLY A 304 -8.00 -5.09 -9.81
N VAL A 305 -6.83 -5.59 -10.26
CA VAL A 305 -5.98 -4.91 -11.25
C VAL A 305 -6.70 -4.65 -12.59
N ARG A 306 -7.61 -5.54 -13.03
CA ARG A 306 -8.42 -5.35 -14.24
C ARG A 306 -9.38 -4.18 -14.11
N GLN A 307 -10.06 -4.06 -12.97
CA GLN A 307 -10.95 -2.93 -12.70
C GLN A 307 -10.18 -1.61 -12.63
N TYR A 308 -8.97 -1.64 -12.05
CA TYR A 308 -8.05 -0.50 -12.06
C TYR A 308 -7.73 -0.06 -13.49
N ALA A 309 -7.26 -0.97 -14.33
CA ALA A 309 -6.92 -0.70 -15.73
C ALA A 309 -8.13 -0.15 -16.51
N GLY A 310 -9.30 -0.80 -16.39
CA GLY A 310 -10.53 -0.35 -17.03
C GLY A 310 -10.94 1.06 -16.60
N SER A 311 -10.82 1.40 -15.32
CA SER A 311 -11.14 2.74 -14.79
C SER A 311 -10.23 3.86 -15.32
N ILE A 312 -9.07 3.51 -15.88
CA ILE A 312 -8.13 4.45 -16.49
C ILE A 312 -8.30 4.51 -18.01
N VAL A 313 -8.36 3.36 -18.68
CA VAL A 313 -8.44 3.27 -20.14
C VAL A 313 -9.77 3.81 -20.67
N GLN A 314 -10.88 3.41 -20.07
CA GLN A 314 -12.22 3.78 -20.51
C GLN A 314 -12.41 5.29 -20.69
N PRO A 315 -12.18 6.17 -19.67
CA PRO A 315 -12.45 7.59 -19.81
C PRO A 315 -11.52 8.27 -20.82
N LEU A 316 -10.28 7.79 -21.01
CA LEU A 316 -9.38 8.29 -22.05
C LEU A 316 -9.85 7.88 -23.45
N ALA A 317 -10.24 6.61 -23.64
CA ALA A 317 -10.77 6.11 -24.90
C ALA A 317 -12.01 6.91 -25.34
N GLN A 318 -12.96 7.09 -24.42
CA GLN A 318 -14.19 7.83 -24.67
C GLN A 318 -13.90 9.30 -25.06
N ALA A 319 -13.03 9.98 -24.32
CA ALA A 319 -12.71 11.37 -24.62
C ALA A 319 -11.94 11.53 -25.95
N CYS A 320 -11.04 10.61 -26.27
CA CYS A 320 -10.35 10.64 -27.56
C CYS A 320 -11.32 10.44 -28.73
N ALA A 321 -12.26 9.50 -28.59
CA ALA A 321 -13.30 9.27 -29.60
C ALA A 321 -14.24 10.48 -29.75
N GLU A 322 -14.73 11.04 -28.63
CA GLU A 322 -15.66 12.16 -28.60
C GLU A 322 -15.08 13.45 -29.23
N HIS A 323 -13.78 13.69 -28.98
CA HIS A 323 -13.13 14.92 -29.39
C HIS A 323 -12.18 14.75 -30.57
N GLY A 324 -12.10 13.56 -31.19
CA GLY A 324 -11.20 13.27 -32.31
C GLY A 324 -9.72 13.46 -31.99
N LEU A 325 -9.31 13.12 -30.76
CA LEU A 325 -7.94 13.31 -30.29
C LEU A 325 -7.10 12.03 -30.47
N THR A 326 -5.81 12.20 -30.71
CA THR A 326 -4.87 11.08 -30.71
C THR A 326 -4.75 10.49 -29.32
N PRO A 327 -4.99 9.19 -29.12
CA PRO A 327 -4.87 8.55 -27.83
C PRO A 327 -3.42 8.59 -27.30
N PRO A 328 -3.18 9.19 -26.12
CA PRO A 328 -1.84 9.24 -25.53
C PRO A 328 -1.44 7.86 -24.97
N ARG A 329 -0.13 7.62 -24.82
CA ARG A 329 0.36 6.46 -24.08
C ARG A 329 0.02 6.62 -22.59
N ILE A 330 -0.57 5.59 -22.00
CA ILE A 330 -0.86 5.55 -20.57
C ILE A 330 0.38 5.12 -19.81
N VAL A 331 0.71 5.85 -18.76
CA VAL A 331 1.81 5.53 -17.83
C VAL A 331 1.23 5.37 -16.42
N THR A 332 1.71 4.40 -15.67
CA THR A 332 1.39 4.25 -14.24
C THR A 332 2.64 4.03 -13.40
N GLU A 333 2.66 4.58 -12.18
CA GLU A 333 3.75 4.44 -11.22
C GLU A 333 3.37 3.49 -10.06
N CYS A 334 2.91 2.29 -10.37
CA CYS A 334 2.32 1.33 -9.41
C CYS A 334 3.35 0.51 -8.63
N GLY A 335 4.35 1.16 -8.02
CA GLY A 335 5.48 0.49 -7.36
C GLY A 335 5.09 -0.50 -6.29
N ARG A 336 4.17 -0.14 -5.37
CA ARG A 336 3.64 -1.02 -4.32
C ARG A 336 3.07 -2.32 -4.92
N ALA A 337 2.25 -2.21 -5.94
CA ALA A 337 1.63 -3.36 -6.59
C ALA A 337 2.65 -4.26 -7.29
N MET A 338 3.75 -3.71 -7.82
CA MET A 338 4.80 -4.50 -8.45
C MET A 338 5.68 -5.25 -7.43
N THR A 339 5.86 -4.72 -6.21
CA THR A 339 6.75 -5.31 -5.21
C THR A 339 6.03 -6.12 -4.14
N ALA A 340 4.71 -6.06 -4.06
CA ALA A 340 3.98 -6.83 -3.07
C ALA A 340 4.26 -8.34 -3.20
N HIS A 341 4.27 -9.04 -2.06
CA HIS A 341 4.44 -10.49 -1.93
C HIS A 341 5.84 -11.07 -2.30
N HIS A 342 6.78 -10.28 -2.87
CA HIS A 342 8.06 -10.83 -3.30
C HIS A 342 9.01 -11.19 -2.16
N ALA A 343 8.73 -10.75 -0.94
CA ALA A 343 9.61 -10.97 0.21
C ALA A 343 8.82 -11.39 1.45
N VAL A 344 9.43 -12.28 2.23
CA VAL A 344 8.92 -12.76 3.51
C VAL A 344 10.01 -12.63 4.56
N LEU A 345 9.70 -11.98 5.67
CA LEU A 345 10.56 -11.95 6.85
C LEU A 345 10.28 -13.19 7.70
N VAL A 346 11.31 -13.95 8.01
CA VAL A 346 11.25 -15.09 8.92
C VAL A 346 12.09 -14.77 10.16
N ALA A 347 11.46 -14.80 11.31
CA ALA A 347 12.09 -14.44 12.58
C ALA A 347 11.84 -15.52 13.65
N ASN A 348 12.69 -15.57 14.66
CA ASN A 348 12.46 -16.40 15.84
C ASN A 348 11.48 -15.72 16.77
N VAL A 349 10.58 -16.52 17.33
CA VAL A 349 9.83 -16.14 18.52
C VAL A 349 10.78 -16.31 19.72
N SER A 350 11.14 -15.21 20.35
CA SER A 350 12.03 -15.20 21.52
C SER A 350 11.28 -15.44 22.82
N GLU A 351 10.03 -14.97 22.90
CA GLU A 351 9.18 -15.08 24.08
C GLU A 351 7.71 -15.02 23.69
N VAL A 352 6.85 -15.64 24.50
CA VAL A 352 5.40 -15.54 24.39
C VAL A 352 4.84 -15.09 25.72
N GLU A 353 4.31 -13.87 25.75
CA GLU A 353 3.47 -13.40 26.86
C GLU A 353 2.02 -13.82 26.56
N ARG A 354 1.53 -14.79 27.33
CA ARG A 354 0.14 -15.22 27.19
C ARG A 354 -0.82 -14.17 27.72
N ALA A 355 -2.02 -14.11 27.15
CA ALA A 355 -3.11 -13.33 27.73
C ALA A 355 -3.23 -13.67 29.21
N PRO A 356 -3.50 -12.69 30.10
CA PRO A 356 -3.68 -12.96 31.52
C PRO A 356 -4.75 -14.03 31.71
N GLU A 357 -4.38 -15.15 32.31
CA GLU A 357 -5.30 -16.29 32.54
C GLU A 357 -6.44 -15.92 33.48
N GLY A 358 -6.18 -14.95 34.34
CA GLY A 358 -7.04 -14.61 35.46
C GLY A 358 -6.95 -15.66 36.58
N ARG A 359 -7.05 -15.21 37.80
CA ARG A 359 -7.10 -16.07 38.98
C ARG A 359 -8.24 -15.59 39.87
N VAL A 360 -8.76 -16.49 40.66
CA VAL A 360 -9.66 -16.13 41.76
C VAL A 360 -8.82 -16.18 43.02
N PRO A 361 -8.29 -15.05 43.48
CA PRO A 361 -7.46 -15.02 44.69
C PRO A 361 -8.32 -15.37 45.90
N ASP A 362 -7.67 -15.90 46.98
CA ASP A 362 -8.37 -16.19 48.22
C ASP A 362 -9.04 -14.93 48.80
N ALA A 363 -10.20 -15.08 49.35
CA ALA A 363 -10.95 -13.99 49.98
C ALA A 363 -10.23 -13.58 51.30
N HIS A 364 -10.29 -12.29 51.61
CA HIS A 364 -9.82 -11.75 52.92
C HIS A 364 -10.90 -10.88 53.54
N ASP A 365 -10.95 -10.85 54.88
CA ASP A 365 -11.99 -10.11 55.61
C ASP A 365 -11.96 -8.58 55.37
N ASP A 366 -10.80 -8.03 55.04
CA ASP A 366 -10.55 -6.59 54.82
C ASP A 366 -10.42 -6.22 53.32
N GLU A 367 -11.06 -6.94 52.39
CA GLU A 367 -10.98 -6.62 50.98
C GLU A 367 -11.67 -5.25 50.65
N PRO A 368 -11.02 -4.40 49.84
CA PRO A 368 -11.69 -3.22 49.32
C PRO A 368 -12.99 -3.57 48.56
N ALA A 369 -14.00 -2.72 48.67
CA ALA A 369 -15.31 -2.97 48.09
C ALA A 369 -15.26 -3.35 46.59
N VAL A 370 -14.39 -2.70 45.81
CA VAL A 370 -14.22 -2.98 44.39
C VAL A 370 -13.72 -4.41 44.10
N VAL A 371 -12.84 -4.97 44.98
CA VAL A 371 -12.36 -6.36 44.88
C VAL A 371 -13.49 -7.33 45.27
N ALA A 372 -14.22 -7.04 46.35
CA ALA A 372 -15.36 -7.82 46.80
C ALA A 372 -16.47 -7.88 45.74
N ASN A 373 -16.79 -6.74 45.10
CA ASN A 373 -17.78 -6.67 44.00
C ASN A 373 -17.36 -7.54 42.80
N LEU A 374 -16.11 -7.50 42.34
CA LEU A 374 -15.63 -8.37 41.26
C LEU A 374 -15.69 -9.84 41.64
N ARG A 375 -15.43 -10.19 42.92
CA ARG A 375 -15.54 -11.56 43.43
C ARG A 375 -17.01 -12.04 43.44
N GLU A 376 -17.94 -11.18 43.84
CA GLU A 376 -19.37 -11.47 43.80
C GLU A 376 -19.80 -11.73 42.36
N LEU A 377 -19.47 -10.85 41.43
CA LEU A 377 -19.72 -11.05 39.99
C LEU A 377 -19.17 -12.37 39.45
N HIS A 378 -17.97 -12.76 39.87
CA HIS A 378 -17.38 -14.04 39.51
C HIS A 378 -18.23 -15.21 40.05
N GLY A 379 -18.79 -15.09 41.23
CA GLY A 379 -19.74 -16.07 41.80
C GLY A 379 -21.05 -16.21 41.02
N GLU A 380 -21.46 -15.15 40.35
CA GLU A 380 -22.72 -15.07 39.59
C GLU A 380 -22.62 -15.50 38.11
N LEU A 381 -21.44 -15.96 37.66
CA LEU A 381 -21.18 -16.30 36.27
C LEU A 381 -22.17 -17.25 35.62
N THR A 382 -22.85 -18.11 36.37
CA THR A 382 -23.87 -19.07 35.85
C THR A 382 -25.31 -18.58 35.96
N SER A 383 -25.58 -17.57 36.76
CA SER A 383 -26.94 -17.10 37.10
C SER A 383 -27.37 -15.86 36.32
N ARG A 384 -26.43 -15.09 35.75
CA ARG A 384 -26.73 -13.84 35.06
C ARG A 384 -26.32 -13.88 33.57
N PRO A 385 -26.89 -12.98 32.71
CA PRO A 385 -26.50 -12.84 31.31
C PRO A 385 -25.03 -12.45 31.15
N ALA A 386 -24.31 -13.13 30.26
CA ALA A 386 -22.84 -12.94 30.06
C ALA A 386 -22.47 -11.50 29.69
N VAL A 387 -23.25 -10.84 28.85
CA VAL A 387 -22.99 -9.46 28.40
C VAL A 387 -23.13 -8.47 29.56
N GLU A 388 -24.14 -8.63 30.38
CA GLU A 388 -24.40 -7.78 31.55
C GLU A 388 -23.27 -7.91 32.60
N LEU A 389 -22.91 -9.15 32.93
CA LEU A 389 -21.80 -9.45 33.84
C LEU A 389 -20.48 -8.79 33.39
N PHE A 390 -20.19 -8.86 32.11
CA PHE A 390 -18.92 -8.28 31.60
C PHE A 390 -18.94 -6.76 31.70
N HIS A 391 -20.04 -6.09 31.35
CA HIS A 391 -20.14 -4.63 31.47
C HIS A 391 -19.96 -4.16 32.92
N GLU A 392 -20.50 -4.88 33.87
CA GLU A 392 -20.37 -4.58 35.28
C GLU A 392 -18.97 -4.86 35.79
N ALA A 393 -18.34 -5.96 35.32
CA ALA A 393 -16.93 -6.24 35.61
C ALA A 393 -16.00 -5.15 35.02
N GLN A 394 -16.29 -4.65 33.82
CA GLN A 394 -15.54 -3.52 33.23
C GLN A 394 -15.67 -2.24 34.09
N HIS A 395 -16.89 -1.97 34.61
CA HIS A 395 -17.12 -0.82 35.47
C HIS A 395 -16.24 -0.91 36.73
N HIS A 396 -16.31 -2.03 37.48
CA HIS A 396 -15.52 -2.22 38.69
C HIS A 396 -14.00 -2.29 38.42
N HIS A 397 -13.59 -2.86 37.28
CA HIS A 397 -12.20 -2.82 36.87
C HIS A 397 -11.73 -1.36 36.64
N ALA A 398 -12.51 -0.56 35.93
CA ALA A 398 -12.17 0.86 35.71
C ALA A 398 -12.18 1.69 37.00
N GLU A 399 -13.11 1.41 37.92
CA GLU A 399 -13.15 2.00 39.26
C GLU A 399 -11.89 1.66 40.03
N GLY A 400 -11.48 0.40 40.06
CA GLY A 400 -10.25 -0.06 40.72
C GLY A 400 -8.99 0.60 40.17
N LEU A 401 -8.90 0.80 38.84
CA LEU A 401 -7.82 1.56 38.21
C LEU A 401 -7.78 3.00 38.70
N ALA A 402 -8.94 3.65 38.79
CA ALA A 402 -9.05 5.04 39.26
C ALA A 402 -8.63 5.15 40.74
N LEU A 403 -9.10 4.25 41.62
CA LEU A 403 -8.75 4.20 43.03
C LEU A 403 -7.24 3.99 43.24
N TYR A 404 -6.65 3.10 42.45
CA TYR A 404 -5.20 2.90 42.46
C TYR A 404 -4.42 4.16 42.05
N ALA A 405 -4.85 4.82 40.98
CA ALA A 405 -4.23 6.07 40.51
C ALA A 405 -4.33 7.21 41.51
N LEU A 406 -5.37 7.20 42.36
CA LEU A 406 -5.55 8.16 43.47
C LEU A 406 -4.77 7.77 44.76
N GLY A 407 -4.04 6.64 44.77
CA GLY A 407 -3.32 6.15 45.93
C GLY A 407 -4.22 5.56 47.02
N GLN A 408 -5.48 5.23 46.72
CA GLN A 408 -6.43 4.62 47.64
C GLN A 408 -6.36 3.10 47.69
N LEU A 409 -5.69 2.50 46.71
CA LEU A 409 -5.39 1.06 46.63
C LEU A 409 -3.88 0.88 46.48
N ASP A 410 -3.37 -0.20 47.04
CA ASP A 410 -1.99 -0.64 46.83
C ASP A 410 -1.85 -1.55 45.59
N LEU A 411 -0.64 -1.91 45.25
CA LEU A 411 -0.32 -2.74 44.09
C LEU A 411 -0.89 -4.17 44.21
N VAL A 412 -1.01 -4.67 45.43
CA VAL A 412 -1.56 -6.02 45.69
C VAL A 412 -3.03 -6.06 45.37
N HIS A 413 -3.79 -5.06 45.82
CA HIS A 413 -5.22 -4.94 45.48
C HIS A 413 -5.42 -4.69 43.98
N ARG A 414 -4.54 -3.88 43.33
CA ARG A 414 -4.57 -3.66 41.89
C ARG A 414 -4.38 -4.98 41.12
N ALA A 415 -3.42 -5.83 41.53
CA ALA A 415 -3.21 -7.14 40.91
C ALA A 415 -4.44 -8.08 41.08
N ARG A 416 -5.05 -8.08 42.27
CA ARG A 416 -6.28 -8.87 42.52
C ARG A 416 -7.46 -8.45 41.66
N ILE A 417 -7.61 -7.14 41.42
CA ILE A 417 -8.63 -6.60 40.53
C ILE A 417 -8.44 -7.12 39.11
N ASP A 418 -7.20 -7.10 38.59
CA ASP A 418 -6.90 -7.64 37.27
C ASP A 418 -7.13 -9.15 37.22
N ASP A 419 -6.67 -9.91 38.20
CA ASP A 419 -6.85 -11.36 38.25
C ASP A 419 -8.35 -11.75 38.20
N LEU A 420 -9.20 -11.12 39.00
CA LEU A 420 -10.65 -11.37 39.02
C LEU A 420 -11.31 -10.93 37.70
N PHE A 421 -10.94 -9.75 37.18
CA PHE A 421 -11.48 -9.25 35.93
C PHE A 421 -11.19 -10.19 34.76
N TYR A 422 -9.94 -10.67 34.63
CA TYR A 422 -9.58 -11.60 33.58
C TYR A 422 -10.21 -12.99 33.76
N ALA A 423 -10.37 -13.47 35.00
CA ALA A 423 -11.12 -14.70 35.27
C ALA A 423 -12.59 -14.57 34.77
N ILE A 424 -13.24 -13.44 35.04
CA ILE A 424 -14.59 -13.15 34.54
C ILE A 424 -14.59 -13.06 33.00
N ALA A 425 -13.62 -12.35 32.40
CA ALA A 425 -13.51 -12.17 30.96
C ALA A 425 -13.41 -13.51 30.21
N HIS A 426 -12.57 -14.44 30.68
CA HIS A 426 -12.46 -15.78 30.11
C HIS A 426 -13.76 -16.58 30.26
N ALA A 427 -14.39 -16.54 31.43
CA ALA A 427 -15.63 -17.26 31.66
C ALA A 427 -16.77 -16.71 30.81
N VAL A 428 -16.88 -15.39 30.69
CA VAL A 428 -17.84 -14.74 29.82
C VAL A 428 -17.60 -15.12 28.36
N ARG A 429 -16.36 -15.03 27.87
CA ARG A 429 -16.00 -15.37 26.49
C ARG A 429 -16.42 -16.82 26.14
N ALA A 430 -16.25 -17.75 27.07
CA ALA A 430 -16.63 -19.16 26.87
C ALA A 430 -18.15 -19.36 26.70
N ARG A 431 -18.97 -18.42 27.15
CA ARG A 431 -20.44 -18.45 27.08
C ARG A 431 -21.00 -17.74 25.85
N LEU A 432 -20.18 -16.94 25.14
CA LEU A 432 -20.62 -16.18 23.98
C LEU A 432 -20.46 -16.99 22.69
N THR A 433 -21.35 -16.72 21.71
CA THR A 433 -21.32 -17.33 20.38
C THR A 433 -21.52 -16.27 19.30
N PHE A 434 -20.90 -16.46 18.12
CA PHE A 434 -21.13 -15.61 16.95
C PHE A 434 -22.51 -15.78 16.31
N ASP A 435 -23.25 -16.83 16.67
CA ASP A 435 -24.60 -17.07 16.17
C ASP A 435 -25.60 -16.05 16.71
N GLU A 436 -25.35 -15.51 17.90
CA GLU A 436 -26.15 -14.46 18.50
C GLU A 436 -25.63 -13.07 18.15
N LYS A 437 -26.49 -12.26 17.51
CA LYS A 437 -26.12 -10.91 17.07
C LYS A 437 -25.67 -10.00 18.23
N SER A 438 -26.27 -10.12 19.37
CA SER A 438 -25.94 -9.35 20.58
C SER A 438 -24.58 -9.67 21.17
N HIS A 439 -24.05 -10.88 20.91
CA HIS A 439 -22.75 -11.32 21.41
C HIS A 439 -21.56 -10.83 20.59
N ARG A 440 -21.76 -10.54 19.28
CA ARG A 440 -20.66 -10.23 18.34
C ARG A 440 -19.77 -9.08 18.78
N PRO A 441 -20.28 -7.91 19.16
CA PRO A 441 -19.43 -6.80 19.56
C PRO A 441 -18.54 -7.14 20.76
N LEU A 442 -19.12 -7.87 21.74
CA LEU A 442 -18.38 -8.26 22.92
C LEU A 442 -17.36 -9.36 22.64
N LEU A 443 -17.68 -10.30 21.73
CA LEU A 443 -16.71 -11.29 21.28
C LEU A 443 -15.51 -10.66 20.58
N ASP A 444 -15.73 -9.65 19.74
CA ASP A 444 -14.67 -8.91 19.07
C ASP A 444 -13.78 -8.20 20.09
N GLU A 445 -14.38 -7.49 21.06
CA GLU A 445 -13.63 -6.84 22.14
C GLU A 445 -12.82 -7.84 22.99
N LEU A 446 -13.43 -8.95 23.41
CA LEU A 446 -12.76 -9.96 24.20
C LEU A 446 -11.67 -10.68 23.43
N ASN A 447 -11.85 -10.90 22.12
CA ASN A 447 -10.80 -11.47 21.27
C ASN A 447 -9.60 -10.53 21.14
N GLU A 448 -9.80 -9.20 21.08
CA GLU A 448 -8.70 -8.22 21.10
C GLU A 448 -8.00 -8.16 22.47
N ARG A 449 -8.76 -8.27 23.55
CA ARG A 449 -8.23 -8.16 24.91
C ARG A 449 -7.48 -9.41 25.39
N LEU A 450 -7.92 -10.59 24.95
CA LEU A 450 -7.40 -11.89 25.36
C LEU A 450 -6.45 -12.48 24.30
N VAL A 451 -5.53 -11.68 23.77
CA VAL A 451 -4.53 -12.10 22.78
C VAL A 451 -3.19 -12.40 23.43
N ASP A 452 -2.54 -13.45 22.93
CA ASP A 452 -1.13 -13.71 23.23
C ASP A 452 -0.23 -12.74 22.47
N LYS A 453 0.87 -12.31 23.11
CA LYS A 453 1.89 -11.46 22.48
C LYS A 453 3.12 -12.30 22.17
N TYR A 454 3.50 -12.33 20.92
CA TYR A 454 4.70 -13.02 20.44
C TYR A 454 5.81 -12.00 20.21
N PHE A 455 6.89 -12.10 20.96
CA PHE A 455 8.07 -11.26 20.78
C PHE A 455 9.01 -11.93 19.79
N VAL A 456 9.49 -11.16 18.82
CA VAL A 456 10.40 -11.63 17.77
C VAL A 456 11.73 -10.91 17.86
N ASN A 457 12.80 -11.56 17.39
CA ASN A 457 14.17 -11.07 17.51
C ASN A 457 14.56 -10.10 16.40
N PHE A 458 13.70 -9.14 16.06
CA PHE A 458 14.04 -8.06 15.13
C PHE A 458 13.31 -6.77 15.50
N SER A 459 13.82 -5.63 15.00
CA SER A 459 13.17 -4.32 15.09
C SER A 459 12.65 -3.87 13.73
N VAL A 460 11.50 -3.17 13.71
CA VAL A 460 10.97 -2.55 12.49
C VAL A 460 11.91 -1.46 11.94
N PHE A 461 12.85 -1.00 12.75
CA PHE A 461 13.81 0.07 12.42
C PHE A 461 15.19 -0.45 11.99
N GLU A 462 15.38 -1.76 11.85
CA GLU A 462 16.63 -2.37 11.40
C GLU A 462 16.76 -2.47 9.87
#